data_a3df4a6cc11b50a9847aa6a645438230
#
_entry.id   a3df4a6cc11b50a9847aa6a645438230
#
_cell.length_a   1.000
_cell.length_b   1.000
_cell.length_c   1.000
_cell.angle_alpha   90.00
_cell.angle_beta   90.00
_cell.angle_gamma   90.00
#
_symmetry.space_group_name_H-M   'P 1'
#
loop_
_entity.id
_entity.type
_entity.pdbx_description
1 polymer ?
#
loop_
_entity_poly.entity_id
_entity_poly.type
_entity_poly.pdbx_seq_one_letter_code
_entity_poly.pdbx_strand_id
1 'polypeptide(L)'
;MSRKGGFKKRILLPDPIYNSISVHMLVNRVLKNGKKSLAYKIVYSVLRKISDNTNQNPLEIWEKALNNVKPRVEVKPRRRAGSIQQVPSPLNSRERAYAIAIRWILAACRKRSGKNTITKLVSEISEAAAKGGMAFRKKEELHKIALTNQMNSRNPEIIVQAIIGQPENQESNLKPNKSFNFKKTINRKK
;
A
#
# COMPACT_ATOMS: atom_id res chain seq x y z
N MET A 1 25.87 13.82 4.15
CA MET A 1 25.62 12.37 4.05
C MET A 1 26.23 11.68 5.26
N SER A 2 25.54 10.69 5.85
CA SER A 2 26.07 9.93 6.99
C SER A 2 27.21 9.00 6.54
N ARG A 3 28.40 9.15 7.14
CA ARG A 3 29.55 8.26 6.90
C ARG A 3 29.48 6.94 7.68
N LYS A 4 28.52 6.81 8.62
CA LYS A 4 28.42 5.66 9.57
C LYS A 4 27.40 4.58 9.14
N GLY A 5 27.14 4.42 7.85
CA GLY A 5 26.23 3.40 7.35
C GLY A 5 24.75 3.81 7.31
N GLY A 6 23.88 2.90 6.89
CA GLY A 6 22.44 3.16 6.72
C GLY A 6 21.69 3.23 8.04
N PHE A 7 20.65 4.07 8.10
CA PHE A 7 19.77 4.14 9.26
C PHE A 7 19.01 2.82 9.46
N LYS A 8 18.90 2.37 10.71
CA LYS A 8 17.98 1.27 11.05
C LYS A 8 16.55 1.70 10.76
N LYS A 9 15.81 0.92 9.98
CA LYS A 9 14.40 1.17 9.73
C LYS A 9 13.64 1.09 11.05
N ARG A 10 12.76 2.07 11.29
CA ARG A 10 11.84 2.01 12.44
C ARG A 10 10.84 0.89 12.22
N ILE A 11 10.59 0.09 13.24
CA ILE A 11 9.57 -0.94 13.22
C ILE A 11 8.20 -0.25 13.31
N LEU A 12 7.33 -0.53 12.35
CA LEU A 12 5.95 -0.05 12.38
C LEU A 12 5.16 -0.91 13.37
N LEU A 13 4.65 -0.28 14.42
CA LEU A 13 3.72 -0.93 15.35
C LEU A 13 2.35 -1.08 14.66
N PRO A 14 1.61 -2.16 14.93
CA PRO A 14 0.25 -2.32 14.44
C PRO A 14 -0.70 -1.29 15.06
N ASP A 15 -1.87 -1.14 14.46
CA ASP A 15 -2.93 -0.28 14.98
C ASP A 15 -3.48 -0.82 16.30
N PRO A 16 -3.75 0.03 17.32
CA PRO A 16 -4.18 -0.45 18.64
C PRO A 16 -5.57 -1.10 18.65
N ILE A 17 -6.50 -0.72 17.77
CA ILE A 17 -7.87 -1.25 17.74
C ILE A 17 -7.95 -2.48 16.82
N TYR A 18 -7.48 -2.33 15.58
CA TYR A 18 -7.60 -3.37 14.56
C TYR A 18 -6.38 -4.30 14.47
N ASN A 19 -5.33 -4.05 15.26
CA ASN A 19 -4.06 -4.81 15.25
C ASN A 19 -3.48 -5.04 13.85
N SER A 20 -3.70 -4.09 12.93
CA SER A 20 -3.30 -4.17 11.54
C SER A 20 -2.24 -3.13 11.18
N ILE A 21 -1.14 -3.57 10.56
CA ILE A 21 -0.07 -2.68 10.08
C ILE A 21 -0.57 -1.83 8.91
N SER A 22 -1.43 -2.39 8.05
CA SER A 22 -1.97 -1.68 6.89
C SER A 22 -2.84 -0.49 7.28
N VAL A 23 -3.64 -0.62 8.35
CA VAL A 23 -4.44 0.47 8.93
C VAL A 23 -3.52 1.54 9.51
N HIS A 24 -2.48 1.14 10.26
CA HIS A 24 -1.51 2.10 10.80
C HIS A 24 -0.77 2.88 9.69
N MET A 25 -0.42 2.21 8.58
CA MET A 25 0.15 2.90 7.40
C MET A 25 -0.83 3.91 6.80
N LEU A 26 -2.13 3.61 6.75
CA LEU A 26 -3.16 4.55 6.30
C LEU A 26 -3.24 5.76 7.23
N VAL A 27 -3.29 5.57 8.55
CA VAL A 27 -3.31 6.65 9.55
C VAL A 27 -2.11 7.58 9.37
N ASN A 28 -0.90 7.01 9.25
CA ASN A 28 0.32 7.80 9.07
C ASN A 28 0.32 8.59 7.75
N ARG A 29 -0.42 8.14 6.73
CA ARG A 29 -0.51 8.85 5.45
C ARG A 29 -1.63 9.89 5.42
N VAL A 30 -2.69 9.71 6.21
CA VAL A 30 -3.77 10.70 6.42
C VAL A 30 -3.29 11.83 7.32
N LEU A 31 -2.36 11.56 8.22
CA LEU A 31 -1.79 12.51 9.16
C LEU A 31 -1.30 13.80 8.46
N LYS A 32 -1.72 14.95 9.01
CA LYS A 32 -1.24 16.29 8.62
C LYS A 32 -0.87 17.08 9.88
N ASN A 33 0.19 17.86 9.82
CA ASN A 33 0.65 18.75 10.87
C ASN A 33 0.81 18.07 12.25
N GLY A 34 1.16 16.78 12.28
CA GLY A 34 1.32 16.04 13.53
C GLY A 34 0.04 15.65 14.28
N LYS A 35 -1.16 16.01 13.79
CA LYS A 35 -2.45 15.75 14.46
C LYS A 35 -2.87 14.28 14.35
N LYS A 36 -2.14 13.38 15.02
CA LYS A 36 -2.31 11.92 14.89
C LYS A 36 -3.64 11.42 15.43
N SER A 37 -4.13 11.99 16.53
CA SER A 37 -5.43 11.64 17.12
C SER A 37 -6.59 11.91 16.15
N LEU A 38 -6.54 13.02 15.43
CA LEU A 38 -7.52 13.35 14.41
C LEU A 38 -7.46 12.37 13.21
N ALA A 39 -6.24 11.98 12.79
CA ALA A 39 -6.07 11.00 11.73
C ALA A 39 -6.68 9.64 12.11
N TYR A 40 -6.49 9.18 13.35
CA TYR A 40 -7.15 7.97 13.86
C TYR A 40 -8.68 8.10 13.83
N LYS A 41 -9.24 9.22 14.34
CA LYS A 41 -10.70 9.46 14.31
C LYS A 41 -11.26 9.37 12.89
N ILE A 42 -10.57 9.97 11.92
CA ILE A 42 -11.00 9.92 10.51
C ILE A 42 -10.98 8.49 9.99
N VAL A 43 -9.88 7.75 10.18
CA VAL A 43 -9.73 6.38 9.65
C VAL A 43 -10.74 5.42 10.31
N TYR A 44 -10.93 5.50 11.62
CA TYR A 44 -11.92 4.67 12.33
C TYR A 44 -13.35 5.00 11.90
N SER A 45 -13.68 6.27 11.68
CA SER A 45 -14.98 6.66 11.12
C SER A 45 -15.20 6.11 9.71
N VAL A 46 -14.13 6.02 8.90
CA VAL A 46 -14.21 5.40 7.56
C VAL A 46 -14.46 3.90 7.67
N LEU A 47 -13.70 3.18 8.50
CA LEU A 47 -13.86 1.74 8.68
C LEU A 47 -15.24 1.40 9.25
N ARG A 48 -15.73 2.18 10.23
CA ARG A 48 -17.09 2.01 10.75
C ARG A 48 -18.15 2.17 9.67
N LYS A 49 -18.08 3.23 8.86
CA LYS A 49 -19.04 3.45 7.76
C LYS A 49 -18.96 2.36 6.68
N ILE A 50 -17.79 1.79 6.43
CA ILE A 50 -17.66 0.64 5.52
C ILE A 50 -18.39 -0.57 6.11
N SER A 51 -18.23 -0.84 7.42
CA SER A 51 -18.95 -1.90 8.11
C SER A 51 -20.47 -1.70 8.04
N ASP A 52 -20.94 -0.48 8.32
CA ASP A 52 -22.37 -0.13 8.29
C ASP A 52 -22.98 -0.29 6.89
N ASN A 53 -22.23 0.04 5.84
CA ASN A 53 -22.72 -0.05 4.45
C ASN A 53 -22.71 -1.47 3.88
N THR A 54 -21.81 -2.33 4.32
CA THR A 54 -21.57 -3.64 3.69
C THR A 54 -21.95 -4.81 4.58
N ASN A 55 -22.18 -4.57 5.88
CA ASN A 55 -22.40 -5.62 6.90
C ASN A 55 -21.30 -6.69 6.94
N GLN A 56 -20.08 -6.34 6.49
CA GLN A 56 -18.90 -7.20 6.44
C GLN A 56 -17.78 -6.65 7.31
N ASN A 57 -16.77 -7.48 7.58
CA ASN A 57 -15.58 -7.03 8.31
C ASN A 57 -14.85 -5.92 7.52
N PRO A 58 -14.73 -4.70 8.08
CA PRO A 58 -14.10 -3.58 7.39
C PRO A 58 -12.62 -3.81 7.06
N LEU A 59 -11.92 -4.66 7.84
CA LEU A 59 -10.52 -5.02 7.56
C LEU A 59 -10.39 -5.82 6.27
N GLU A 60 -11.25 -6.79 6.05
CA GLU A 60 -11.23 -7.63 4.84
C GLU A 60 -11.45 -6.79 3.59
N ILE A 61 -12.42 -5.87 3.64
CA ILE A 61 -12.69 -4.95 2.53
C ILE A 61 -11.48 -4.04 2.27
N TRP A 62 -10.87 -3.52 3.34
CA TRP A 62 -9.68 -2.71 3.24
C TRP A 62 -8.50 -3.47 2.64
N GLU A 63 -8.23 -4.69 3.10
CA GLU A 63 -7.16 -5.53 2.59
C GLU A 63 -7.41 -5.95 1.14
N LYS A 64 -8.65 -6.29 0.79
CA LYS A 64 -9.08 -6.56 -0.58
C LYS A 64 -8.84 -5.35 -1.48
N ALA A 65 -9.23 -4.15 -1.05
CA ALA A 65 -8.95 -2.91 -1.78
C ALA A 65 -7.45 -2.66 -1.97
N LEU A 66 -6.64 -2.84 -0.93
CA LEU A 66 -5.19 -2.71 -1.02
C LEU A 66 -4.57 -3.72 -1.97
N ASN A 67 -4.99 -4.99 -1.90
CA ASN A 67 -4.50 -6.04 -2.77
C ASN A 67 -4.84 -5.78 -4.24
N ASN A 68 -6.03 -5.24 -4.51
CA ASN A 68 -6.43 -4.86 -5.84
C ASN A 68 -5.64 -3.68 -6.41
N VAL A 69 -5.31 -2.68 -5.58
CA VAL A 69 -4.62 -1.44 -6.01
C VAL A 69 -3.10 -1.56 -5.96
N LYS A 70 -2.52 -2.47 -5.17
CA LYS A 70 -1.06 -2.61 -5.06
C LYS A 70 -0.42 -2.87 -6.44
N PRO A 71 0.58 -2.06 -6.86
CA PRO A 71 1.31 -2.33 -8.09
C PRO A 71 2.33 -3.46 -7.90
N ARG A 72 2.59 -4.21 -8.95
CA ARG A 72 3.63 -5.25 -9.00
C ARG A 72 4.95 -4.73 -9.54
N VAL A 73 4.89 -3.63 -10.28
CA VAL A 73 6.05 -2.99 -10.91
C VAL A 73 6.07 -1.50 -10.59
N GLU A 74 7.24 -0.90 -10.62
CA GLU A 74 7.45 0.54 -10.49
C GLU A 74 8.20 1.01 -11.73
N VAL A 75 7.79 2.14 -12.31
CA VAL A 75 8.46 2.76 -13.46
C VAL A 75 9.24 3.97 -12.97
N LYS A 76 10.53 4.02 -13.29
CA LYS A 76 11.44 5.11 -12.90
C LYS A 76 12.02 5.76 -14.15
N PRO A 77 11.97 7.10 -14.25
CA PRO A 77 12.69 7.79 -15.32
C PRO A 77 14.20 7.67 -15.12
N ARG A 78 14.91 7.24 -16.15
CA ARG A 78 16.38 7.21 -16.19
C ARG A 78 16.88 7.91 -17.45
N ARG A 79 17.95 8.68 -17.30
CA ARG A 79 18.62 9.33 -18.41
C ARG A 79 19.57 8.34 -19.07
N ARG A 80 19.38 8.11 -20.38
CA ARG A 80 20.27 7.30 -21.21
C ARG A 80 20.53 8.05 -22.52
N ALA A 81 21.79 8.22 -22.89
CA ALA A 81 22.19 8.88 -24.14
C ALA A 81 21.46 10.22 -24.40
N GLY A 82 21.34 11.06 -23.37
CA GLY A 82 20.67 12.39 -23.49
C GLY A 82 19.15 12.38 -23.39
N SER A 83 18.48 11.24 -23.57
CA SER A 83 17.02 11.12 -23.48
C SER A 83 16.58 10.55 -22.12
N ILE A 84 15.33 10.89 -21.71
CA ILE A 84 14.71 10.34 -20.50
C ILE A 84 13.89 9.13 -20.91
N GLN A 85 14.33 7.95 -20.49
CA GLN A 85 13.62 6.68 -20.70
C GLN A 85 12.93 6.22 -19.44
N GLN A 86 11.73 5.71 -19.58
CA GLN A 86 11.00 5.07 -18.49
C GLN A 86 11.45 3.62 -18.35
N VAL A 87 12.08 3.30 -17.21
CA VAL A 87 12.60 1.95 -16.94
C VAL A 87 11.73 1.28 -15.90
N PRO A 88 11.01 0.19 -16.26
CA PRO A 88 10.25 -0.57 -15.31
C PRO A 88 11.16 -1.46 -14.46
N SER A 89 10.80 -1.64 -13.19
CA SER A 89 11.47 -2.51 -12.22
C SER A 89 10.45 -3.26 -11.36
N PRO A 90 10.67 -4.55 -11.05
CA PRO A 90 9.75 -5.30 -10.19
C PRO A 90 9.79 -4.75 -8.76
N LEU A 91 8.65 -4.80 -8.09
CA LEU A 91 8.49 -4.41 -6.69
C LEU A 91 8.59 -5.65 -5.79
N ASN A 92 9.76 -5.84 -5.17
CA ASN A 92 10.00 -6.98 -4.27
C ASN A 92 9.54 -6.71 -2.83
N SER A 93 9.33 -5.44 -2.44
CA SER A 93 8.92 -5.08 -1.09
C SER A 93 7.40 -4.89 -1.00
N ARG A 94 6.74 -5.74 -0.20
CA ARG A 94 5.31 -5.64 0.11
C ARG A 94 4.96 -4.30 0.76
N GLU A 95 5.79 -3.83 1.70
CA GLU A 95 5.59 -2.54 2.37
C GLU A 95 5.60 -1.37 1.39
N ARG A 96 6.52 -1.40 0.40
CA ARG A 96 6.61 -0.36 -0.63
C ARG A 96 5.39 -0.39 -1.55
N ALA A 97 4.93 -1.58 -1.95
CA ALA A 97 3.73 -1.73 -2.77
C ALA A 97 2.49 -1.18 -2.05
N TYR A 98 2.32 -1.48 -0.76
CA TYR A 98 1.23 -0.94 0.06
C TYR A 98 1.34 0.59 0.22
N ALA A 99 2.53 1.12 0.46
CA ALA A 99 2.73 2.56 0.58
C ALA A 99 2.33 3.32 -0.70
N ILE A 100 2.59 2.73 -1.88
CA ILE A 100 2.18 3.27 -3.18
C ILE A 100 0.67 3.18 -3.35
N ALA A 101 0.06 2.02 -3.04
CA ALA A 101 -1.39 1.81 -3.12
C ALA A 101 -2.15 2.82 -2.24
N ILE A 102 -1.76 2.98 -0.98
CA ILE A 102 -2.37 3.94 -0.05
C ILE A 102 -2.24 5.37 -0.59
N ARG A 103 -1.09 5.73 -1.17
CA ARG A 103 -0.90 7.05 -1.80
C ARG A 103 -1.88 7.28 -2.95
N TRP A 104 -2.11 6.28 -3.77
CA TRP A 104 -3.04 6.37 -4.90
C TRP A 104 -4.49 6.46 -4.45
N ILE A 105 -4.91 5.65 -3.47
CA ILE A 105 -6.25 5.72 -2.88
C ILE A 105 -6.51 7.11 -2.29
N LEU A 106 -5.57 7.67 -1.53
CA LEU A 106 -5.73 9.01 -0.97
C LEU A 106 -5.70 10.12 -2.03
N ALA A 107 -4.90 9.96 -3.08
CA ALA A 107 -4.87 10.91 -4.19
C ALA A 107 -6.19 10.89 -4.98
N ALA A 108 -6.74 9.70 -5.22
CA ALA A 108 -8.05 9.51 -5.86
C ALA A 108 -9.18 10.09 -4.99
N CYS A 109 -9.17 9.80 -3.69
CA CYS A 109 -10.10 10.37 -2.71
C CYS A 109 -10.12 11.91 -2.75
N ARG A 110 -8.95 12.56 -2.83
CA ARG A 110 -8.86 14.04 -2.90
C ARG A 110 -9.46 14.62 -4.19
N LYS A 111 -9.37 13.89 -5.30
CA LYS A 111 -9.93 14.31 -6.60
C LYS A 111 -11.45 14.16 -6.69
N ARG A 112 -12.07 13.35 -5.83
CA ARG A 112 -13.53 13.17 -5.83
C ARG A 112 -14.24 14.45 -5.41
N SER A 113 -15.39 14.72 -6.03
CA SER A 113 -16.32 15.77 -5.59
C SER A 113 -16.90 15.44 -4.21
N GLY A 114 -17.36 16.45 -3.46
CA GLY A 114 -17.97 16.30 -2.14
C GLY A 114 -17.21 17.02 -1.04
N LYS A 115 -17.91 17.38 0.05
CA LYS A 115 -17.36 18.16 1.17
C LYS A 115 -16.59 17.31 2.20
N ASN A 116 -17.06 16.09 2.46
CA ASN A 116 -16.54 15.26 3.55
C ASN A 116 -15.49 14.24 3.08
N THR A 117 -14.29 14.32 3.64
CA THR A 117 -13.20 13.38 3.32
C THR A 117 -13.54 11.94 3.69
N ILE A 118 -14.34 11.72 4.74
CA ILE A 118 -14.72 10.39 5.21
C ILE A 118 -15.56 9.68 4.12
N THR A 119 -16.59 10.34 3.61
CA THR A 119 -17.47 9.77 2.57
C THR A 119 -16.71 9.49 1.28
N LYS A 120 -15.84 10.42 0.86
CA LYS A 120 -14.98 10.24 -0.33
C LYS A 120 -14.07 9.02 -0.20
N LEU A 121 -13.48 8.82 0.99
CA LEU A 121 -12.57 7.71 1.23
C LEU A 121 -13.33 6.37 1.31
N VAL A 122 -14.51 6.34 1.90
CA VAL A 122 -15.39 5.17 1.91
C VAL A 122 -15.72 4.74 0.48
N SER A 123 -16.20 5.66 -0.36
CA SER A 123 -16.54 5.37 -1.76
C SER A 123 -15.34 4.84 -2.55
N GLU A 124 -14.15 5.46 -2.39
CA GLU A 124 -12.96 5.02 -3.11
C GLU A 124 -12.50 3.61 -2.68
N ILE A 125 -12.54 3.31 -1.37
CA ILE A 125 -12.17 1.99 -0.85
C ILE A 125 -13.17 0.92 -1.33
N SER A 126 -14.46 1.20 -1.30
CA SER A 126 -15.51 0.26 -1.76
C SER A 126 -15.36 -0.04 -3.26
N GLU A 127 -15.14 0.98 -4.09
CA GLU A 127 -14.89 0.79 -5.52
C GLU A 127 -13.57 0.04 -5.78
N ALA A 128 -12.50 0.36 -5.05
CA ALA A 128 -11.22 -0.35 -5.17
C ALA A 128 -11.34 -1.83 -4.78
N ALA A 129 -12.16 -2.16 -3.78
CA ALA A 129 -12.46 -3.54 -3.41
C ALA A 129 -13.22 -4.29 -4.52
N ALA A 130 -14.07 -3.58 -5.28
CA ALA A 130 -14.77 -4.07 -6.46
C ALA A 130 -13.94 -4.04 -7.77
N LYS A 131 -12.63 -3.83 -7.69
CA LYS A 131 -11.72 -3.68 -8.85
C LYS A 131 -12.09 -2.49 -9.75
N GLY A 132 -12.58 -1.40 -9.17
CA GLY A 132 -12.96 -0.16 -9.83
C GLY A 132 -12.27 1.06 -9.23
N GLY A 133 -12.76 2.24 -9.59
CA GLY A 133 -12.29 3.52 -9.06
C GLY A 133 -11.01 4.06 -9.72
N MET A 134 -10.66 5.29 -9.35
CA MET A 134 -9.51 5.98 -9.95
C MET A 134 -8.16 5.40 -9.50
N ALA A 135 -8.08 4.87 -8.29
CA ALA A 135 -6.85 4.26 -7.78
C ALA A 135 -6.53 2.97 -8.54
N PHE A 136 -7.54 2.15 -8.82
CA PHE A 136 -7.39 0.91 -9.59
C PHE A 136 -6.98 1.21 -11.06
N ARG A 137 -7.64 2.16 -11.71
CA ARG A 137 -7.26 2.60 -13.08
C ARG A 137 -5.80 3.06 -13.15
N LYS A 138 -5.34 3.78 -12.12
CA LYS A 138 -3.95 4.24 -12.06
C LYS A 138 -2.95 3.08 -11.98
N LYS A 139 -3.29 1.98 -11.31
CA LYS A 139 -2.49 0.75 -11.32
C LYS A 139 -2.43 0.16 -12.72
N GLU A 140 -3.58 0.04 -13.41
CA GLU A 140 -3.65 -0.51 -14.76
C GLU A 140 -2.84 0.33 -15.76
N GLU A 141 -2.97 1.65 -15.70
CA GLU A 141 -2.16 2.59 -16.51
C GLU A 141 -0.66 2.37 -16.30
N LEU A 142 -0.22 2.25 -15.04
CA LEU A 142 1.18 2.01 -14.72
C LEU A 142 1.65 0.64 -15.24
N HIS A 143 0.84 -0.41 -15.11
CA HIS A 143 1.16 -1.73 -15.67
C HIS A 143 1.23 -1.68 -17.20
N LYS A 144 0.32 -0.97 -17.87
CA LYS A 144 0.35 -0.76 -19.32
C LYS A 144 1.63 -0.03 -19.76
N ILE A 145 1.99 1.05 -19.06
CA ILE A 145 3.25 1.77 -19.33
C ILE A 145 4.46 0.88 -19.11
N ALA A 146 4.45 0.03 -18.08
CA ALA A 146 5.54 -0.90 -17.81
C ALA A 146 5.70 -1.97 -18.91
N LEU A 147 4.61 -2.49 -19.44
CA LEU A 147 4.62 -3.43 -20.58
C LEU A 147 5.14 -2.77 -21.86
N THR A 148 4.70 -1.54 -22.16
CA THR A 148 5.19 -0.81 -23.35
C THR A 148 6.69 -0.54 -23.26
N ASN A 149 7.22 -0.27 -22.05
CA ASN A 149 8.62 0.07 -21.84
C ASN A 149 9.46 -1.09 -21.31
N GLN A 150 8.99 -2.34 -21.42
CA GLN A 150 9.68 -3.52 -20.87
C GLN A 150 11.11 -3.70 -21.40
N MET A 151 11.33 -3.38 -22.67
CA MET A 151 12.65 -3.51 -23.33
C MET A 151 13.71 -2.59 -22.73
N ASN A 152 13.31 -1.52 -22.04
CA ASN A 152 14.23 -0.62 -21.33
C ASN A 152 14.72 -1.21 -20.00
N SER A 153 14.14 -2.31 -19.52
CA SER A 153 14.56 -3.02 -18.31
C SER A 153 15.80 -3.87 -18.56
N ARG A 154 16.53 -4.18 -17.48
CA ARG A 154 17.63 -5.17 -17.56
C ARG A 154 17.12 -6.57 -17.87
N ASN A 155 15.95 -6.92 -17.32
CA ASN A 155 15.34 -8.24 -17.45
C ASN A 155 13.86 -8.06 -17.84
N PRO A 156 13.55 -7.95 -19.15
CA PRO A 156 12.19 -7.72 -19.62
C PRO A 156 11.22 -8.85 -19.24
N GLU A 157 11.69 -10.10 -19.26
CA GLU A 157 10.90 -11.29 -18.91
C GLU A 157 10.35 -11.24 -17.48
N ILE A 158 11.16 -10.78 -16.52
CA ILE A 158 10.74 -10.65 -15.12
C ILE A 158 9.60 -9.62 -14.98
N ILE A 159 9.61 -8.56 -15.79
CA ILE A 159 8.55 -7.54 -15.77
C ILE A 159 7.24 -8.14 -16.29
N VAL A 160 7.30 -8.85 -17.40
CA VAL A 160 6.13 -9.52 -17.99
C VAL A 160 5.59 -10.56 -17.02
N GLN A 161 6.46 -11.39 -16.46
CA GLN A 161 6.10 -12.43 -15.49
C GLN A 161 5.52 -11.82 -14.20
N ALA A 162 6.05 -10.70 -13.70
CA ALA A 162 5.51 -10.00 -12.55
C ALA A 162 4.10 -9.44 -12.79
N ILE A 163 3.78 -9.01 -14.01
CA ILE A 163 2.47 -8.43 -14.34
C ILE A 163 1.46 -9.52 -14.70
N ILE A 164 1.84 -10.49 -15.56
CA ILE A 164 0.95 -11.49 -16.14
C ILE A 164 0.99 -12.81 -15.32
N GLY A 165 2.16 -13.22 -14.85
CA GLY A 165 2.54 -14.56 -14.43
C GLY A 165 2.18 -15.00 -13.01
N GLN A 166 1.20 -14.38 -12.31
CA GLN A 166 0.75 -14.94 -11.03
C GLN A 166 -0.77 -14.89 -10.88
N PRO A 167 -1.44 -16.06 -10.88
CA PRO A 167 -2.73 -16.18 -10.21
C PRO A 167 -2.54 -15.84 -8.73
N GLU A 168 -3.55 -15.26 -8.11
CA GLU A 168 -3.58 -14.69 -6.76
C GLU A 168 -3.22 -15.65 -5.59
N ASN A 169 -2.72 -16.88 -5.86
CA ASN A 169 -2.64 -18.00 -4.91
C ASN A 169 -1.24 -18.36 -4.40
N GLN A 170 -0.23 -17.46 -4.43
CA GLN A 170 1.05 -17.74 -3.75
C GLN A 170 1.24 -16.97 -2.44
N GLU A 171 0.19 -16.79 -1.65
CA GLU A 171 0.33 -16.24 -0.29
C GLU A 171 0.80 -17.27 0.76
N SER A 172 0.92 -18.57 0.42
CA SER A 172 1.19 -19.63 1.40
C SER A 172 2.67 -19.94 1.68
N ASN A 173 3.63 -19.33 0.99
CA ASN A 173 5.05 -19.67 1.14
C ASN A 173 5.97 -18.57 1.69
N LEU A 174 5.45 -17.50 2.28
CA LEU A 174 6.28 -16.64 3.14
C LEU A 174 6.22 -17.19 4.57
N LYS A 175 7.35 -17.77 5.02
CA LYS A 175 7.59 -18.20 6.40
C LYS A 175 6.99 -17.19 7.38
N PRO A 176 6.18 -17.60 8.36
CA PRO A 176 5.65 -16.70 9.37
C PRO A 176 6.83 -16.04 10.07
N ASN A 177 6.85 -14.73 10.07
CA ASN A 177 7.81 -13.94 10.83
C ASN A 177 7.77 -14.45 12.26
N LYS A 178 8.92 -14.95 12.76
CA LYS A 178 9.06 -15.53 14.10
C LYS A 178 8.28 -14.68 15.08
N SER A 179 7.24 -15.26 15.66
CA SER A 179 6.46 -14.66 16.73
C SER A 179 7.43 -14.18 17.82
N PHE A 180 7.52 -12.89 17.98
CA PHE A 180 8.32 -12.27 19.04
C PHE A 180 7.65 -12.63 20.37
N ASN A 181 8.18 -13.62 21.04
CA ASN A 181 7.70 -14.13 22.32
C ASN A 181 7.95 -13.07 23.40
N PHE A 182 6.93 -12.25 23.66
CA PHE A 182 6.95 -11.14 24.62
C PHE A 182 7.04 -11.59 26.10
N LYS A 183 7.12 -12.91 26.38
CA LYS A 183 7.09 -13.44 27.74
C LYS A 183 8.45 -13.63 28.44
N LYS A 184 9.59 -13.25 27.84
CA LYS A 184 10.91 -13.49 28.45
C LYS A 184 11.69 -12.29 28.95
N THR A 185 11.14 -11.08 28.96
CA THR A 185 11.91 -9.88 29.34
C THR A 185 11.50 -9.26 30.70
N ILE A 186 10.55 -9.84 31.43
CA ILE A 186 10.11 -9.27 32.73
C ILE A 186 10.81 -9.89 33.95
N ASN A 187 11.58 -10.98 33.79
CA ASN A 187 12.19 -11.68 34.94
C ASN A 187 13.72 -11.53 35.06
N ARG A 188 14.29 -10.39 34.71
CA ARG A 188 15.71 -10.11 35.00
C ARG A 188 15.91 -8.75 35.65
N LYS A 189 15.17 -8.42 36.68
CA LYS A 189 15.56 -7.45 37.74
C LYS A 189 14.81 -7.80 39.03
N LYS A 190 15.39 -8.70 39.76
CA LYS A 190 15.38 -8.79 41.24
C LYS A 190 16.80 -9.05 41.66
#